data_0c327a9a77e790bd8d653381eed6ba7e
#
_entry.id   0c327a9a77e790bd8d653381eed6ba7e
#
_cell.length_a   1.000
_cell.length_b   1.000
_cell.length_c   1.000
_cell.angle_alpha   90.00
_cell.angle_beta   90.00
_cell.angle_gamma   90.00
#
_symmetry.space_group_name_H-M   'P 1'
#
loop_
_entity.id
_entity.type
_entity.pdbx_description
1 polymer ?
#
loop_
_entity_poly.entity_id
_entity_poly.type
_entity_poly.pdbx_seq_one_letter_code
_entity_poly.pdbx_strand_id
1 'polypeptide(L)'
;MSLKKKIAAAFIACAMTLAVVPSAFACTALYVGSDLTEDGTTMFGRIEDLGTNDYNKLFNISPAGKHTAGEVYEGCYGFTYTFTHDSYRYTARRDDNGLGVCPDCDSTHEHTPYEEAGTNEKGVMVSATESLYGTDAVLSVDPYVDNGIEEAEITTVLLSEASTAREGVALLTSIYDNAGAAGGSGVFIADQNETWFVENLTGHTYLALKLSSSVVFMQPNIAAMGKIDLDDTDHVVASANLISVAQKAGTFVGDAAANVIDLDASYNGDIASDRMAAGLNYLYGTDTFTKDNYSETDFAISNVGENGAIVPVYSNIQLTKKFSVEDSIHFFQTEPIGKTGNVETHLFQVSATGDLNTAITEWTAFDDDVYNAFVPYYPMLTTDTADVYKVSVHKVTRSDEQPTEGVWYQDAKGRYYTYPDDWTDSFYGVRDALSNLLTYGSNGNQVTAKDRAAAKASYAALQQEIMADYADMKAAVAAADPLEAKQAAATNASNAMSQKVYNTTLKMYNKLQAKTAARAWVSSLLH
;
A
#
# COMPACT_ATOMS: atom_id res chain seq x y z
N MET A 1 -22.74 31.99 0.21
CA MET A 1 -23.78 31.01 0.64
C MET A 1 -24.31 31.38 1.99
N SER A 2 -25.62 31.23 2.27
CA SER A 2 -26.20 31.62 3.56
C SER A 2 -25.82 30.62 4.64
N LEU A 3 -25.66 31.09 5.87
CA LEU A 3 -25.36 30.31 7.08
C LEU A 3 -26.23 29.03 7.22
N LYS A 4 -27.48 29.10 6.73
CA LYS A 4 -28.41 27.95 6.70
C LYS A 4 -28.01 26.84 5.74
N LYS A 5 -27.27 27.14 4.65
CA LYS A 5 -26.73 26.12 3.72
C LYS A 5 -25.47 25.47 4.28
N LYS A 6 -24.65 26.19 5.05
CA LYS A 6 -23.47 25.61 5.75
C LYS A 6 -23.88 24.68 6.89
N ILE A 7 -24.96 25.02 7.62
CA ILE A 7 -25.51 24.16 8.68
C ILE A 7 -26.17 22.90 8.08
N ALA A 8 -26.82 23.00 6.92
CA ALA A 8 -27.40 21.83 6.24
C ALA A 8 -26.30 20.88 5.66
N ALA A 9 -25.18 21.42 5.17
CA ALA A 9 -24.05 20.64 4.72
C ALA A 9 -23.33 19.92 5.88
N ALA A 10 -23.13 20.62 7.02
CA ALA A 10 -22.57 20.01 8.23
C ALA A 10 -23.49 18.92 8.85
N PHE A 11 -24.82 19.07 8.76
CA PHE A 11 -25.77 18.05 9.23
C PHE A 11 -25.88 16.85 8.28
N ILE A 12 -25.62 17.02 6.98
CA ILE A 12 -25.57 15.93 6.00
C ILE A 12 -24.24 15.17 6.14
N ALA A 13 -23.13 15.83 6.39
CA ALA A 13 -21.85 15.19 6.70
C ALA A 13 -21.90 14.38 8.02
N CYS A 14 -22.46 14.95 9.11
CA CYS A 14 -22.66 14.21 10.36
C CYS A 14 -23.71 13.07 10.29
N ALA A 15 -24.67 13.12 9.34
CA ALA A 15 -25.66 12.04 9.20
C ALA A 15 -25.18 10.90 8.30
N MET A 16 -24.11 11.08 7.50
CA MET A 16 -23.49 10.00 6.74
C MET A 16 -22.41 9.24 7.53
N THR A 17 -21.90 9.79 8.62
CA THR A 17 -20.91 9.11 9.49
C THR A 17 -21.52 8.09 10.46
N LEU A 18 -22.84 7.88 10.47
CA LEU A 18 -23.49 6.93 11.40
C LEU A 18 -24.09 5.68 10.75
N ALA A 19 -23.82 5.39 9.47
CA ALA A 19 -24.46 4.24 8.82
C ALA A 19 -23.64 3.51 7.75
N VAL A 20 -22.33 3.74 7.65
CA VAL A 20 -21.48 2.90 6.80
C VAL A 20 -20.25 2.55 7.60
N VAL A 21 -20.20 1.33 8.13
CA VAL A 21 -18.92 0.68 8.36
C VAL A 21 -18.26 0.61 6.97
N PRO A 22 -17.23 1.36 6.67
CA PRO A 22 -16.57 1.26 5.38
C PRO A 22 -15.80 -0.05 5.39
N SER A 23 -16.40 -1.10 4.87
CA SER A 23 -15.66 -2.30 4.44
C SER A 23 -14.89 -2.03 3.13
N ALA A 24 -14.53 -0.77 2.84
CA ALA A 24 -14.05 -0.37 1.54
C ALA A 24 -12.53 -0.17 1.48
N PHE A 25 -11.89 0.26 2.56
CA PHE A 25 -10.44 0.45 2.59
C PHE A 25 -9.81 -0.64 3.44
N ALA A 26 -8.97 -1.47 2.84
CA ALA A 26 -8.53 -2.70 3.47
C ALA A 26 -7.06 -3.03 3.21
N CYS A 27 -6.18 -2.02 3.28
CA CYS A 27 -4.73 -2.16 3.10
C CYS A 27 -4.11 -3.20 4.05
N THR A 28 -3.00 -3.80 3.66
CA THR A 28 -2.26 -4.73 4.52
C THR A 28 -0.77 -4.56 4.30
N ALA A 29 -0.06 -4.20 5.35
CA ALA A 29 1.39 -4.08 5.38
C ALA A 29 2.07 -5.35 5.88
N LEU A 30 3.31 -5.56 5.43
CA LEU A 30 4.22 -6.61 5.88
C LEU A 30 5.62 -6.03 6.11
N TYR A 31 6.27 -6.42 7.19
CA TYR A 31 7.69 -6.20 7.44
C TYR A 31 8.38 -7.51 7.83
N VAL A 32 9.55 -7.78 7.24
CA VAL A 32 10.42 -8.92 7.58
C VAL A 32 11.85 -8.41 7.71
N GLY A 33 12.38 -8.42 8.91
CA GLY A 33 13.74 -7.98 9.20
C GLY A 33 14.80 -8.90 8.60
N SER A 34 15.97 -8.37 8.34
CA SER A 34 17.05 -9.05 7.59
C SER A 34 17.58 -10.33 8.23
N ASP A 35 17.48 -10.48 9.56
CA ASP A 35 17.86 -11.73 10.24
C ASP A 35 16.90 -12.89 9.93
N LEU A 36 15.69 -12.56 9.48
CA LEU A 36 14.60 -13.49 9.20
C LEU A 36 14.47 -13.84 7.71
N THR A 37 15.32 -13.29 6.86
CA THR A 37 15.30 -13.54 5.41
C THR A 37 16.44 -14.44 4.95
N GLU A 38 16.27 -15.13 3.82
CA GLU A 38 17.24 -16.08 3.30
C GLU A 38 18.54 -15.41 2.83
N ASP A 39 18.42 -14.22 2.24
CA ASP A 39 19.52 -13.46 1.64
C ASP A 39 20.03 -12.30 2.51
N GLY A 40 19.48 -12.14 3.72
CA GLY A 40 19.87 -11.09 4.65
C GLY A 40 19.39 -9.69 4.25
N THR A 41 18.41 -9.58 3.36
CA THR A 41 17.75 -8.31 3.03
C THR A 41 16.57 -8.03 3.96
N THR A 42 16.31 -6.76 4.27
CA THR A 42 15.05 -6.35 4.88
C THR A 42 13.97 -6.28 3.80
N MET A 43 12.79 -6.80 4.07
CA MET A 43 11.64 -6.71 3.18
C MET A 43 10.47 -6.02 3.88
N PHE A 44 9.87 -5.03 3.22
CA PHE A 44 8.64 -4.39 3.68
C PHE A 44 7.82 -3.88 2.50
N GLY A 45 6.54 -3.78 2.70
CA GLY A 45 5.65 -3.32 1.65
C GLY A 45 4.20 -3.44 2.05
N ARG A 46 3.32 -3.17 1.09
CA ARG A 46 1.90 -3.12 1.35
C ARG A 46 1.07 -3.36 0.11
N ILE A 47 -0.15 -3.85 0.34
CA ILE A 47 -1.27 -3.81 -0.59
C ILE A 47 -2.09 -2.55 -0.30
N GLU A 48 -2.40 -1.78 -1.32
CA GLU A 48 -3.48 -0.81 -1.30
C GLU A 48 -4.79 -1.49 -1.73
N ASP A 49 -5.83 -1.36 -0.93
CA ASP A 49 -7.12 -1.99 -1.17
C ASP A 49 -8.25 -0.98 -0.99
N LEU A 50 -8.80 -0.52 -2.09
CA LEU A 50 -9.93 0.43 -2.11
C LEU A 50 -11.29 -0.27 -2.19
N GLY A 51 -11.32 -1.60 -2.27
CA GLY A 51 -12.57 -2.37 -2.41
C GLY A 51 -13.35 -2.08 -3.69
N THR A 52 -12.73 -1.41 -4.65
CA THR A 52 -13.28 -1.03 -5.95
C THR A 52 -12.18 -1.05 -7.00
N ASN A 53 -12.54 -1.34 -8.24
CA ASN A 53 -11.64 -1.39 -9.39
C ASN A 53 -11.81 -0.14 -10.27
N ASP A 54 -12.25 0.98 -9.73
CA ASP A 54 -12.56 2.19 -10.49
C ASP A 54 -11.34 3.10 -10.71
N TYR A 55 -10.17 2.73 -10.18
CA TYR A 55 -8.94 3.51 -10.25
C TYR A 55 -7.99 2.93 -11.30
N ASN A 56 -7.43 3.78 -12.16
CA ASN A 56 -6.27 3.42 -12.96
C ASN A 56 -5.01 3.81 -12.18
N LYS A 57 -4.05 2.90 -12.09
CA LYS A 57 -2.77 3.12 -11.41
C LYS A 57 -1.64 3.25 -12.44
N LEU A 58 -0.75 4.16 -12.17
CA LEU A 58 0.44 4.42 -12.97
C LEU A 58 1.71 4.12 -12.16
N PHE A 59 2.77 3.75 -12.87
CA PHE A 59 4.10 3.69 -12.30
C PHE A 59 5.03 4.63 -13.05
N ASN A 60 5.37 5.74 -12.43
CA ASN A 60 6.09 6.84 -13.05
C ASN A 60 7.40 7.15 -12.31
N ILE A 61 8.22 7.95 -12.97
CA ILE A 61 9.37 8.60 -12.36
C ILE A 61 9.10 10.10 -12.30
N SER A 62 9.08 10.65 -11.09
CA SER A 62 9.05 12.08 -10.87
C SER A 62 10.46 12.65 -11.06
N PRO A 63 10.68 13.60 -11.97
CA PRO A 63 12.02 14.13 -12.22
C PRO A 63 12.50 15.02 -11.06
N ALA A 64 13.81 15.11 -10.86
CA ALA A 64 14.39 16.07 -9.94
C ALA A 64 13.99 17.51 -10.33
N GLY A 65 13.70 18.35 -9.35
CA GLY A 65 13.26 19.73 -9.56
C GLY A 65 11.86 19.88 -10.14
N LYS A 66 11.01 18.83 -10.06
CA LYS A 66 9.58 18.96 -10.38
C LYS A 66 8.92 20.03 -9.52
N HIS A 67 9.26 20.05 -8.25
CA HIS A 67 8.93 21.11 -7.31
C HIS A 67 10.20 21.91 -6.99
N THR A 68 10.08 23.22 -6.88
CA THR A 68 11.23 24.11 -6.66
C THR A 68 11.24 24.68 -5.24
N ALA A 69 12.41 25.06 -4.75
CA ALA A 69 12.56 25.70 -3.44
C ALA A 69 11.64 26.92 -3.30
N GLY A 70 10.82 26.95 -2.25
CA GLY A 70 9.85 28.01 -1.99
C GLY A 70 8.50 27.85 -2.69
N GLU A 71 8.33 26.83 -3.54
CA GLU A 71 7.02 26.47 -4.12
C GLU A 71 6.08 25.98 -3.02
N VAL A 72 4.84 26.43 -3.08
CA VAL A 72 3.76 25.94 -2.20
C VAL A 72 3.03 24.82 -2.91
N TYR A 73 3.11 23.63 -2.35
CA TYR A 73 2.34 22.47 -2.75
C TYR A 73 0.95 22.55 -2.10
N GLU A 74 -0.08 22.26 -2.85
CA GLU A 74 -1.46 22.13 -2.37
C GLU A 74 -1.92 20.70 -2.58
N GLY A 75 -2.21 19.99 -1.50
CA GLY A 75 -2.74 18.63 -1.49
C GLY A 75 -4.22 18.57 -1.82
N CYS A 76 -4.72 17.34 -1.97
CA CYS A 76 -6.11 17.07 -2.39
C CYS A 76 -7.16 17.64 -1.41
N TYR A 77 -6.85 17.67 -0.11
CA TYR A 77 -7.80 18.03 0.93
C TYR A 77 -7.50 19.38 1.59
N GLY A 78 -6.64 20.19 0.97
CA GLY A 78 -6.32 21.54 1.44
C GLY A 78 -5.10 21.63 2.33
N PHE A 79 -4.37 20.54 2.53
CA PHE A 79 -3.04 20.58 3.13
C PHE A 79 -2.09 21.38 2.24
N THR A 80 -1.20 22.16 2.85
CA THR A 80 -0.19 22.91 2.12
C THR A 80 1.20 22.68 2.72
N TYR A 81 2.18 22.53 1.82
CA TYR A 81 3.57 22.39 2.19
C TYR A 81 4.44 23.33 1.35
N THR A 82 5.47 23.96 1.93
CA THR A 82 6.42 24.77 1.19
C THR A 82 7.73 24.02 1.08
N PHE A 83 8.14 23.66 -0.15
CA PHE A 83 9.38 22.93 -0.38
C PHE A 83 10.61 23.75 0.06
N THR A 84 11.54 23.08 0.74
CA THR A 84 12.74 23.73 1.30
C THR A 84 13.89 23.79 0.29
N HIS A 85 13.90 22.88 -0.68
CA HIS A 85 14.83 22.80 -1.81
C HIS A 85 14.12 22.24 -3.05
N ASP A 86 14.82 22.21 -4.19
CA ASP A 86 14.32 21.56 -5.38
C ASP A 86 14.16 20.06 -5.12
N SER A 87 13.00 19.49 -5.45
CA SER A 87 12.64 18.11 -5.13
C SER A 87 13.62 17.11 -5.71
N TYR A 88 13.88 16.04 -4.98
CA TYR A 88 14.63 14.90 -5.50
C TYR A 88 13.86 14.18 -6.61
N ARG A 89 14.60 13.49 -7.49
CA ARG A 89 14.00 12.51 -8.39
C ARG A 89 13.52 11.30 -7.58
N TYR A 90 12.33 10.76 -7.90
CA TYR A 90 11.83 9.54 -7.25
C TYR A 90 10.96 8.69 -8.19
N THR A 91 10.88 7.38 -7.93
CA THR A 91 9.86 6.48 -8.49
C THR A 91 8.56 6.67 -7.72
N ALA A 92 7.41 6.56 -8.39
CA ALA A 92 6.11 6.65 -7.72
C ALA A 92 5.09 5.71 -8.36
N ARG A 93 4.42 4.94 -7.52
CA ARG A 93 3.13 4.32 -7.83
C ARG A 93 2.08 5.31 -7.41
N ARG A 94 1.14 5.60 -8.30
CA ARG A 94 0.19 6.67 -8.07
C ARG A 94 -1.12 6.47 -8.79
N ASP A 95 -2.14 7.17 -8.34
CA ASP A 95 -3.39 7.31 -9.06
C ASP A 95 -3.22 8.01 -10.41
N ASP A 96 -4.01 7.59 -11.37
CA ASP A 96 -4.11 8.27 -12.66
C ASP A 96 -5.14 9.41 -12.60
N ASN A 97 -4.63 10.62 -12.39
CA ASN A 97 -5.44 11.84 -12.43
C ASN A 97 -5.52 12.44 -13.84
N GLY A 98 -4.94 11.78 -14.86
CA GLY A 98 -4.89 12.29 -16.24
C GLY A 98 -6.26 12.49 -16.88
N LEU A 99 -7.31 11.90 -16.33
CA LEU A 99 -8.70 12.07 -16.77
C LEU A 99 -9.51 13.04 -15.88
N GLY A 100 -8.84 13.80 -15.03
CA GLY A 100 -9.35 15.11 -14.58
C GLY A 100 -10.33 15.13 -13.43
N VAL A 101 -10.48 14.06 -12.63
CA VAL A 101 -11.36 14.13 -11.45
C VAL A 101 -10.75 13.37 -10.29
N CYS A 102 -10.49 14.05 -9.18
CA CYS A 102 -10.33 13.39 -7.89
C CYS A 102 -11.63 12.64 -7.59
N PRO A 103 -11.61 11.32 -7.35
CA PRO A 103 -12.84 10.56 -7.14
C PRO A 103 -13.63 11.01 -5.91
N ASP A 104 -12.96 11.60 -4.93
CA ASP A 104 -13.53 11.95 -3.64
C ASP A 104 -13.84 13.43 -3.45
N CYS A 105 -13.51 14.29 -4.42
CA CYS A 105 -13.86 15.70 -4.37
C CYS A 105 -14.75 16.12 -5.55
N ASP A 106 -15.65 17.07 -5.32
CA ASP A 106 -16.52 17.69 -6.34
C ASP A 106 -15.78 18.78 -7.13
N SER A 107 -14.45 18.85 -7.00
CA SER A 107 -13.66 19.96 -7.49
C SER A 107 -13.40 19.88 -8.99
N THR A 108 -13.44 21.04 -9.59
CA THR A 108 -13.09 21.25 -11.01
C THR A 108 -11.62 21.65 -11.19
N HIS A 109 -10.79 21.49 -10.15
CA HIS A 109 -9.36 21.84 -10.18
C HIS A 109 -8.49 20.60 -10.32
N GLU A 110 -7.32 20.80 -10.89
CA GLU A 110 -6.28 19.77 -10.97
C GLU A 110 -5.77 19.49 -9.56
N HIS A 111 -5.91 18.24 -9.11
CA HIS A 111 -5.30 17.76 -7.89
C HIS A 111 -3.94 17.16 -8.20
N THR A 112 -3.06 17.24 -7.21
CA THR A 112 -1.82 16.46 -7.21
C THR A 112 -2.18 14.96 -7.17
N PRO A 113 -1.50 14.13 -7.97
CA PRO A 113 -1.70 12.69 -7.91
C PRO A 113 -1.46 12.14 -6.50
N TYR A 114 -2.32 11.26 -6.04
CA TYR A 114 -2.08 10.46 -4.87
C TYR A 114 -0.97 9.46 -5.17
N GLU A 115 0.16 9.57 -4.47
CA GLU A 115 1.33 8.71 -4.62
C GLU A 115 1.44 7.79 -3.41
N GLU A 116 1.31 6.48 -3.61
CA GLU A 116 1.24 5.49 -2.53
C GLU A 116 2.62 5.12 -2.00
N ALA A 117 3.58 4.92 -2.91
CA ALA A 117 4.91 4.45 -2.55
C ALA A 117 5.96 4.76 -3.60
N GLY A 118 7.22 4.87 -3.18
CA GLY A 118 8.34 5.05 -4.08
C GLY A 118 9.69 5.12 -3.39
N THR A 119 10.73 5.34 -4.19
CA THR A 119 12.11 5.54 -3.72
C THR A 119 12.71 6.77 -4.38
N ASN A 120 13.33 7.66 -3.61
CA ASN A 120 14.01 8.82 -4.17
C ASN A 120 15.49 8.54 -4.51
N GLU A 121 16.13 9.49 -5.19
CA GLU A 121 17.54 9.38 -5.61
C GLU A 121 18.57 9.37 -4.46
N LYS A 122 18.14 9.59 -3.23
CA LYS A 122 18.97 9.43 -2.02
C LYS A 122 18.83 8.03 -1.42
N GLY A 123 17.92 7.20 -1.96
CA GLY A 123 17.62 5.86 -1.47
C GLY A 123 16.63 5.87 -0.32
N VAL A 124 15.90 6.96 -0.09
CA VAL A 124 14.78 6.99 0.85
C VAL A 124 13.56 6.35 0.21
N MET A 125 12.97 5.39 0.90
CA MET A 125 11.76 4.68 0.51
C MET A 125 10.61 5.11 1.42
N VAL A 126 9.44 5.33 0.84
CA VAL A 126 8.20 5.66 1.57
C VAL A 126 7.08 4.76 1.08
N SER A 127 6.25 4.30 2.03
CA SER A 127 5.00 3.57 1.78
C SER A 127 3.95 4.11 2.75
N ALA A 128 2.92 4.78 2.26
CA ALA A 128 2.04 5.63 3.06
C ALA A 128 0.58 5.57 2.63
N THR A 129 -0.07 4.41 2.70
CA THR A 129 -1.52 4.31 2.40
C THR A 129 -2.26 3.40 3.39
N GLU A 130 -1.75 3.23 4.60
CA GLU A 130 -2.40 2.39 5.61
C GLU A 130 -3.32 3.23 6.47
N SER A 131 -4.61 3.24 6.17
CA SER A 131 -5.60 3.96 6.98
C SER A 131 -5.74 3.32 8.37
N LEU A 132 -5.50 4.11 9.40
CA LEU A 132 -5.71 3.77 10.80
C LEU A 132 -6.82 4.64 11.40
N TYR A 133 -7.45 4.17 12.45
CA TYR A 133 -8.56 4.90 13.06
C TYR A 133 -8.43 4.93 14.57
N GLY A 134 -8.32 6.13 15.13
CA GLY A 134 -8.46 6.35 16.56
C GLY A 134 -9.90 6.12 17.02
N THR A 135 -10.09 5.66 18.26
CA THR A 135 -11.44 5.56 18.85
C THR A 135 -12.08 6.93 19.00
N ASP A 136 -13.41 6.99 19.03
CA ASP A 136 -14.17 8.24 19.28
C ASP A 136 -13.69 8.92 20.59
N ALA A 137 -13.24 8.14 21.57
CA ALA A 137 -12.76 8.68 22.85
C ALA A 137 -11.48 9.51 22.68
N VAL A 138 -10.47 9.01 21.98
CA VAL A 138 -9.23 9.76 21.73
C VAL A 138 -9.46 10.90 20.75
N LEU A 139 -10.29 10.72 19.72
CA LEU A 139 -10.65 11.75 18.74
C LEU A 139 -11.48 12.89 19.37
N SER A 140 -12.20 12.63 20.47
CA SER A 140 -12.88 13.71 21.23
C SER A 140 -11.89 14.64 21.95
N VAL A 141 -10.66 14.19 22.19
CA VAL A 141 -9.58 14.95 22.86
C VAL A 141 -8.65 15.62 21.86
N ASP A 142 -8.30 14.91 20.81
CA ASP A 142 -7.40 15.37 19.74
C ASP A 142 -8.01 14.99 18.38
N PRO A 143 -8.97 15.76 17.85
CA PRO A 143 -9.66 15.47 16.60
C PRO A 143 -8.72 15.63 15.40
N TYR A 144 -9.03 14.91 14.32
CA TYR A 144 -8.38 15.16 13.02
C TYR A 144 -8.55 16.62 12.58
N VAL A 145 -7.59 17.11 11.81
CA VAL A 145 -7.52 18.49 11.33
C VAL A 145 -7.96 18.56 9.87
N ASP A 146 -9.04 19.29 9.57
CA ASP A 146 -9.69 19.33 8.23
C ASP A 146 -8.71 19.57 7.05
N ASN A 147 -7.60 20.25 7.27
CA ASN A 147 -6.56 20.55 6.29
C ASN A 147 -5.17 20.08 6.78
N GLY A 148 -5.14 19.08 7.63
CA GLY A 148 -3.93 18.37 8.02
C GLY A 148 -3.40 17.52 6.87
N ILE A 149 -2.20 16.94 7.05
CA ILE A 149 -1.64 16.01 6.07
C ILE A 149 -2.42 14.69 6.07
N GLU A 150 -2.60 14.11 4.89
CA GLU A 150 -3.16 12.78 4.69
C GLU A 150 -2.22 11.85 3.92
N GLU A 151 -2.61 10.62 3.78
CA GLU A 151 -1.91 9.59 3.01
C GLU A 151 -1.53 10.10 1.61
N ALA A 152 -2.44 10.83 0.96
CA ALA A 152 -2.29 11.36 -0.39
C ALA A 152 -1.06 12.27 -0.58
N GLU A 153 -0.60 12.95 0.48
CA GLU A 153 0.48 13.92 0.41
C GLU A 153 1.79 13.42 1.01
N ILE A 154 1.72 12.44 1.93
CA ILE A 154 2.89 11.99 2.72
C ILE A 154 4.02 11.53 1.79
N THR A 155 3.74 10.66 0.84
CA THR A 155 4.75 10.11 -0.06
C THR A 155 5.40 11.20 -0.91
N THR A 156 4.61 12.08 -1.52
CA THR A 156 5.11 13.18 -2.36
C THR A 156 6.05 14.11 -1.58
N VAL A 157 5.63 14.52 -0.37
CA VAL A 157 6.43 15.44 0.45
C VAL A 157 7.72 14.78 0.93
N LEU A 158 7.64 13.56 1.46
CA LEU A 158 8.82 12.89 2.03
C LEU A 158 9.84 12.50 0.96
N LEU A 159 9.41 11.96 -0.18
CA LEU A 159 10.31 11.60 -1.27
C LEU A 159 10.95 12.82 -1.94
N SER A 160 10.25 13.96 -1.94
CA SER A 160 10.78 15.21 -2.46
C SER A 160 11.86 15.83 -1.58
N GLU A 161 11.77 15.66 -0.25
CA GLU A 161 12.55 16.46 0.72
C GLU A 161 13.58 15.65 1.51
N ALA A 162 13.29 14.38 1.86
CA ALA A 162 14.14 13.64 2.78
C ALA A 162 15.36 13.01 2.08
N SER A 163 16.54 13.14 2.67
CA SER A 163 17.77 12.51 2.19
C SER A 163 18.17 11.26 3.00
N THR A 164 17.51 11.03 4.14
CA THR A 164 17.64 9.83 4.98
C THR A 164 16.29 9.46 5.57
N ALA A 165 16.15 8.20 6.01
CA ALA A 165 14.94 7.75 6.69
C ALA A 165 14.64 8.59 7.94
N ARG A 166 15.68 8.91 8.74
CA ARG A 166 15.54 9.72 9.95
C ARG A 166 15.09 11.16 9.66
N GLU A 167 15.57 11.77 8.57
CA GLU A 167 15.05 13.06 8.12
C GLU A 167 13.58 12.97 7.69
N GLY A 168 13.19 11.90 7.01
CA GLY A 168 11.79 11.66 6.65
C GLY A 168 10.88 11.54 7.87
N VAL A 169 11.31 10.79 8.91
CA VAL A 169 10.58 10.71 10.19
C VAL A 169 10.48 12.08 10.85
N ALA A 170 11.60 12.82 10.94
CA ALA A 170 11.59 14.15 11.55
C ALA A 170 10.70 15.14 10.80
N LEU A 171 10.67 15.07 9.48
CA LEU A 171 9.79 15.90 8.65
C LEU A 171 8.33 15.57 8.89
N LEU A 172 7.93 14.29 8.80
CA LEU A 172 6.55 13.87 9.00
C LEU A 172 6.03 14.21 10.40
N THR A 173 6.82 13.92 11.43
CA THR A 173 6.44 14.22 12.81
C THR A 173 6.34 15.72 13.07
N SER A 174 7.21 16.53 12.45
CA SER A 174 7.10 18.00 12.50
C SER A 174 5.82 18.52 11.81
N ILE A 175 5.39 17.87 10.73
CA ILE A 175 4.12 18.22 10.07
C ILE A 175 2.95 17.87 10.99
N TYR A 176 2.93 16.69 11.61
CA TYR A 176 1.90 16.32 12.58
C TYR A 176 1.83 17.29 13.77
N ASP A 177 2.99 17.74 14.28
CA ASP A 177 3.04 18.70 15.39
C ASP A 177 2.48 20.09 15.02
N ASN A 178 2.68 20.55 13.76
CA ASN A 178 2.39 21.92 13.35
C ASN A 178 1.10 22.06 12.53
N ALA A 179 0.84 21.15 11.62
CA ALA A 179 -0.32 21.18 10.72
C ALA A 179 -1.39 20.17 11.14
N GLY A 180 -0.99 19.10 11.84
CA GLY A 180 -1.85 17.99 12.19
C GLY A 180 -2.07 17.02 11.04
N ALA A 181 -2.80 15.95 11.32
CA ALA A 181 -3.26 14.94 10.36
C ALA A 181 -4.76 15.04 10.12
N ALA A 182 -5.21 14.89 8.88
CA ALA A 182 -6.63 14.85 8.54
C ALA A 182 -7.22 13.43 8.67
N GLY A 183 -6.37 12.41 8.68
CA GLY A 183 -6.70 11.01 8.92
C GLY A 183 -5.60 10.30 9.71
N GLY A 184 -5.87 9.08 10.19
CA GLY A 184 -4.86 8.23 10.79
C GLY A 184 -4.17 7.38 9.74
N SER A 185 -2.87 7.16 9.88
CA SER A 185 -2.09 6.37 8.91
C SER A 185 -0.96 5.57 9.54
N GLY A 186 -0.58 4.47 8.86
CA GLY A 186 0.64 3.71 9.10
C GLY A 186 1.63 3.93 7.95
N VAL A 187 2.84 4.37 8.24
CA VAL A 187 3.82 4.79 7.23
C VAL A 187 5.15 4.10 7.44
N PHE A 188 5.66 3.40 6.42
CA PHE A 188 7.07 3.02 6.38
C PHE A 188 7.92 4.15 5.80
N ILE A 189 9.02 4.46 6.49
CA ILE A 189 10.05 5.38 6.02
C ILE A 189 11.38 4.66 6.20
N ALA A 190 12.10 4.40 5.12
CA ALA A 190 13.32 3.60 5.16
C ALA A 190 14.42 4.18 4.29
N ASP A 191 15.64 3.80 4.58
CA ASP A 191 16.79 3.91 3.71
C ASP A 191 17.63 2.61 3.77
N GLN A 192 18.80 2.58 3.19
CA GLN A 192 19.66 1.39 3.22
C GLN A 192 20.06 0.97 4.65
N ASN A 193 20.03 1.87 5.63
CA ASN A 193 20.58 1.67 6.97
C ASN A 193 19.53 1.38 8.03
N GLU A 194 18.33 1.93 7.88
CA GLU A 194 17.27 1.82 8.88
C GLU A 194 15.88 1.86 8.25
N THR A 195 14.93 1.18 8.91
CA THR A 195 13.50 1.22 8.59
C THR A 195 12.75 1.69 9.80
N TRP A 196 11.91 2.70 9.60
CA TRP A 196 10.99 3.24 10.59
C TRP A 196 9.56 2.91 10.19
N PHE A 197 8.74 2.66 11.19
CA PHE A 197 7.30 2.57 11.04
C PHE A 197 6.65 3.64 11.90
N VAL A 198 5.74 4.41 11.34
CA VAL A 198 5.08 5.54 12.00
C VAL A 198 3.59 5.26 12.03
N GLU A 199 2.98 5.29 13.21
CA GLU A 199 1.53 5.27 13.40
C GLU A 199 1.05 6.61 13.94
N ASN A 200 0.05 7.21 13.29
CA ASN A 200 -0.73 8.27 13.87
C ASN A 200 -2.22 7.89 13.89
N LEU A 201 -2.93 8.22 14.96
CA LEU A 201 -4.30 7.78 15.21
C LEU A 201 -5.24 8.95 15.54
N THR A 202 -4.69 10.15 15.70
CA THR A 202 -5.45 11.39 15.95
C THR A 202 -4.80 12.56 15.23
N GLY A 203 -5.33 13.76 15.37
CA GLY A 203 -4.83 14.95 14.69
C GLY A 203 -3.36 15.27 14.93
N HIS A 204 -2.86 15.07 16.17
CA HIS A 204 -1.49 15.47 16.54
C HIS A 204 -0.73 14.41 17.34
N THR A 205 -1.28 13.20 17.51
CA THR A 205 -0.54 12.13 18.20
C THR A 205 0.04 11.14 17.20
N TYR A 206 1.29 10.79 17.44
CA TYR A 206 2.01 9.82 16.63
C TYR A 206 3.04 9.06 17.46
N LEU A 207 3.43 7.90 16.96
CA LEU A 207 4.57 7.14 17.45
C LEU A 207 5.32 6.56 16.24
N ALA A 208 6.61 6.89 16.13
CA ALA A 208 7.52 6.32 15.15
C ALA A 208 8.48 5.37 15.84
N LEU A 209 8.61 4.17 15.30
CA LEU A 209 9.43 3.09 15.86
C LEU A 209 10.45 2.62 14.84
N LYS A 210 11.74 2.64 15.20
CA LYS A 210 12.80 2.04 14.40
C LYS A 210 12.74 0.52 14.52
N LEU A 211 12.54 -0.16 13.40
CA LEU A 211 12.38 -1.61 13.38
C LEU A 211 13.73 -2.33 13.44
N SER A 212 13.78 -3.43 14.17
CA SER A 212 14.99 -4.26 14.27
C SER A 212 15.06 -5.31 13.17
N SER A 213 16.27 -5.84 12.93
CA SER A 213 16.53 -6.89 11.94
C SER A 213 15.88 -8.24 12.28
N SER A 214 15.42 -8.42 13.51
CA SER A 214 14.83 -9.67 14.00
C SER A 214 13.30 -9.63 14.16
N VAL A 215 12.66 -8.56 13.68
CA VAL A 215 11.19 -8.40 13.72
C VAL A 215 10.54 -8.89 12.45
N VAL A 216 9.38 -9.50 12.59
CA VAL A 216 8.38 -9.65 11.54
C VAL A 216 7.05 -9.17 12.10
N PHE A 217 6.30 -8.39 11.34
CA PHE A 217 4.92 -8.02 11.67
C PHE A 217 4.10 -7.75 10.42
N MET A 218 2.79 -7.71 10.60
CA MET A 218 1.83 -7.31 9.58
C MET A 218 0.82 -6.33 10.17
N GLN A 219 0.23 -5.49 9.32
CA GLN A 219 -0.77 -4.52 9.73
C GLN A 219 -1.91 -4.44 8.70
N PRO A 220 -3.12 -4.91 9.03
CA PRO A 220 -4.29 -4.83 8.16
C PRO A 220 -5.30 -3.77 8.64
N ASN A 221 -4.96 -2.47 8.62
CA ASN A 221 -5.73 -1.35 9.17
C ASN A 221 -6.00 -1.45 10.69
N ILE A 222 -5.09 -2.07 11.41
CA ILE A 222 -5.12 -2.23 12.86
C ILE A 222 -3.78 -1.72 13.37
N ALA A 223 -3.75 -0.88 14.40
CA ALA A 223 -2.49 -0.43 15.00
C ALA A 223 -1.66 -1.66 15.41
N ALA A 224 -0.38 -1.64 15.09
CA ALA A 224 0.52 -2.77 15.34
C ALA A 224 1.49 -2.54 16.49
N MET A 225 1.54 -1.32 17.06
CA MET A 225 2.42 -1.00 18.17
C MET A 225 1.73 -1.29 19.50
N GLY A 226 2.27 -2.25 20.25
CA GLY A 226 1.84 -2.59 21.60
C GLY A 226 2.58 -1.76 22.65
N LYS A 227 3.29 -2.42 23.58
CA LYS A 227 3.98 -1.77 24.71
C LYS A 227 5.28 -1.13 24.27
N ILE A 228 5.31 0.20 24.32
CA ILE A 228 6.44 1.02 23.94
C ILE A 228 6.92 1.88 25.12
N ASP A 229 8.21 1.78 25.41
CA ASP A 229 8.93 2.67 26.32
C ASP A 229 9.42 3.88 25.52
N LEU A 230 8.87 5.05 25.85
CA LEU A 230 9.14 6.31 25.14
C LEU A 230 10.49 6.93 25.52
N ASP A 231 11.18 6.41 26.54
CA ASP A 231 12.52 6.85 26.92
C ASP A 231 13.62 6.25 26.03
N ASP A 232 13.28 5.30 25.15
CA ASP A 232 14.18 4.74 24.11
C ASP A 232 14.33 5.70 22.93
N THR A 233 14.94 6.85 23.15
CA THR A 233 15.07 7.93 22.15
C THR A 233 15.93 7.57 20.93
N ASP A 234 16.68 6.47 20.97
CA ASP A 234 17.45 5.98 19.82
C ASP A 234 16.55 5.26 18.81
N HIS A 235 15.42 4.69 19.26
CA HIS A 235 14.51 3.89 18.43
C HIS A 235 13.08 4.40 18.43
N VAL A 236 12.72 5.38 19.27
CA VAL A 236 11.35 5.89 19.41
C VAL A 236 11.32 7.41 19.21
N VAL A 237 10.37 7.88 18.40
CA VAL A 237 9.98 9.29 18.30
C VAL A 237 8.47 9.36 18.52
N ALA A 238 8.03 10.06 19.56
CA ALA A 238 6.62 10.15 19.91
C ALA A 238 6.19 11.60 20.15
N SER A 239 4.93 11.90 19.86
CA SER A 239 4.34 13.20 20.18
C SER A 239 4.33 13.44 21.70
N ALA A 240 4.63 14.66 22.12
CA ALA A 240 4.73 15.02 23.53
C ALA A 240 3.39 14.85 24.30
N ASN A 241 2.28 14.85 23.58
CA ASN A 241 0.93 14.72 24.14
C ASN A 241 0.38 13.28 24.11
N LEU A 242 1.11 12.28 23.60
CA LEU A 242 0.63 10.91 23.38
C LEU A 242 -0.03 10.31 24.62
N ILE A 243 0.68 10.21 25.74
CA ILE A 243 0.12 9.67 26.99
C ILE A 243 -1.02 10.56 27.51
N SER A 244 -0.88 11.89 27.44
CA SER A 244 -1.87 12.80 28.04
C SER A 244 -3.20 12.81 27.27
N VAL A 245 -3.20 12.56 25.97
CA VAL A 245 -4.44 12.44 25.17
C VAL A 245 -5.18 11.18 25.57
N ALA A 246 -4.52 10.02 25.65
CA ALA A 246 -5.13 8.77 26.10
C ALA A 246 -5.66 8.85 27.53
N GLN A 247 -4.90 9.50 28.45
CA GLN A 247 -5.36 9.73 29.83
C GLN A 247 -6.62 10.60 29.89
N LYS A 248 -6.69 11.68 29.13
CA LYS A 248 -7.87 12.55 29.08
C LYS A 248 -9.07 11.86 28.43
N ALA A 249 -8.82 11.00 27.46
CA ALA A 249 -9.84 10.16 26.84
C ALA A 249 -10.35 9.05 27.77
N GLY A 250 -9.59 8.71 28.81
CA GLY A 250 -9.90 7.61 29.73
C GLY A 250 -9.59 6.23 29.16
N THR A 251 -8.75 6.16 28.12
CA THR A 251 -8.41 4.91 27.40
C THR A 251 -6.96 4.46 27.64
N PHE A 252 -6.18 5.22 28.41
CA PHE A 252 -4.76 4.95 28.63
C PHE A 252 -4.51 3.55 29.22
N VAL A 253 -3.69 2.78 28.55
CA VAL A 253 -3.12 1.50 28.99
C VAL A 253 -1.60 1.65 28.99
N GLY A 254 -0.94 1.37 30.12
CA GLY A 254 0.50 1.49 30.27
C GLY A 254 0.92 1.89 31.67
N ASP A 255 2.14 2.40 31.82
CA ASP A 255 2.70 2.99 33.05
C ASP A 255 3.22 4.40 32.75
N ALA A 256 2.42 5.40 33.04
CA ALA A 256 2.78 6.80 32.80
C ALA A 256 3.98 7.28 33.66
N ALA A 257 4.24 6.64 34.82
CA ALA A 257 5.38 6.99 35.67
C ALA A 257 6.71 6.44 35.06
N ALA A 258 6.62 5.35 34.33
CA ALA A 258 7.73 4.75 33.57
C ALA A 258 7.79 5.21 32.12
N ASN A 259 6.97 6.17 31.71
CA ASN A 259 6.84 6.65 30.32
C ASN A 259 6.56 5.52 29.29
N VAL A 260 5.78 4.51 29.69
CA VAL A 260 5.39 3.36 28.86
C VAL A 260 3.93 3.45 28.47
N ILE A 261 3.64 3.26 27.21
CA ILE A 261 2.28 3.18 26.66
C ILE A 261 2.10 1.88 25.87
N ASP A 262 0.92 1.29 25.93
CA ASP A 262 0.41 0.31 25.01
C ASP A 262 -0.43 1.07 23.97
N LEU A 263 0.11 1.24 22.75
CA LEU A 263 -0.48 2.16 21.78
C LEU A 263 -1.80 1.63 21.22
N ASP A 264 -1.82 0.37 20.77
CA ASP A 264 -3.04 -0.24 20.22
C ASP A 264 -4.16 -0.25 21.26
N ALA A 265 -3.88 -0.76 22.46
CA ALA A 265 -4.87 -0.81 23.54
C ALA A 265 -5.37 0.58 24.00
N SER A 266 -4.53 1.63 23.87
CA SER A 266 -4.89 2.99 24.27
C SER A 266 -5.66 3.77 23.22
N TYR A 267 -5.42 3.51 21.92
CA TYR A 267 -5.89 4.37 20.83
C TYR A 267 -6.85 3.69 19.88
N ASN A 268 -6.69 2.40 19.58
CA ASN A 268 -7.50 1.65 18.63
C ASN A 268 -8.43 0.65 19.33
N GLY A 269 -7.87 -0.42 19.86
CA GLY A 269 -8.60 -1.42 20.66
C GLY A 269 -9.49 -2.39 19.86
N ASP A 270 -9.65 -2.23 18.54
CA ASP A 270 -10.35 -3.18 17.67
C ASP A 270 -9.33 -3.97 16.83
N ILE A 271 -9.19 -5.26 17.16
CA ILE A 271 -8.23 -6.15 16.53
C ILE A 271 -8.89 -7.21 15.62
N ALA A 272 -10.21 -7.23 15.51
CA ALA A 272 -10.92 -8.29 14.80
C ALA A 272 -10.83 -8.14 13.27
N SER A 273 -10.00 -8.95 12.62
CA SER A 273 -9.78 -8.92 11.17
C SER A 273 -9.56 -10.31 10.58
N ASP A 274 -10.29 -10.65 9.51
CA ASP A 274 -10.06 -11.89 8.76
C ASP A 274 -8.69 -11.85 8.05
N ARG A 275 -8.20 -10.67 7.66
CA ARG A 275 -6.87 -10.48 7.03
C ARG A 275 -5.76 -10.71 8.06
N MET A 276 -5.92 -10.21 9.30
CA MET A 276 -4.97 -10.49 10.38
C MET A 276 -4.88 -12.00 10.62
N ALA A 277 -6.03 -12.68 10.76
CA ALA A 277 -6.05 -14.13 10.96
C ALA A 277 -5.36 -14.89 9.82
N ALA A 278 -5.64 -14.52 8.56
CA ALA A 278 -5.01 -15.14 7.40
C ALA A 278 -3.49 -14.91 7.35
N GLY A 279 -3.05 -13.68 7.63
CA GLY A 279 -1.64 -13.34 7.67
C GLY A 279 -0.90 -14.04 8.82
N LEU A 280 -1.47 -14.09 10.02
CA LEU A 280 -0.92 -14.85 11.14
C LEU A 280 -0.82 -16.34 10.79
N ASN A 281 -1.85 -16.94 10.19
CA ASN A 281 -1.80 -18.31 9.72
C ASN A 281 -0.66 -18.54 8.73
N TYR A 282 -0.45 -17.60 7.81
CA TYR A 282 0.66 -17.69 6.86
C TYR A 282 2.03 -17.58 7.55
N LEU A 283 2.21 -16.59 8.43
CA LEU A 283 3.48 -16.32 9.10
C LEU A 283 3.86 -17.44 10.08
N TYR A 284 2.90 -17.94 10.85
CA TYR A 284 3.14 -19.06 11.78
C TYR A 284 3.13 -20.44 11.10
N GLY A 285 2.75 -20.53 9.82
CA GLY A 285 2.62 -21.81 9.10
C GLY A 285 1.52 -22.71 9.70
N THR A 286 0.39 -22.13 10.07
CA THR A 286 -0.76 -22.81 10.69
C THR A 286 -2.08 -22.46 9.99
N ASP A 287 -3.18 -23.06 10.39
CA ASP A 287 -4.55 -22.75 9.96
C ASP A 287 -5.50 -22.52 11.15
N THR A 288 -4.93 -22.23 12.33
CA THR A 288 -5.67 -22.19 13.61
C THR A 288 -6.20 -20.81 13.98
N PHE A 289 -5.64 -19.73 13.46
CA PHE A 289 -6.12 -18.38 13.74
C PHE A 289 -7.41 -18.07 12.97
N THR A 290 -8.34 -17.49 13.70
CA THR A 290 -9.58 -16.87 13.19
C THR A 290 -9.68 -15.47 13.76
N LYS A 291 -10.49 -14.59 13.19
CA LYS A 291 -10.65 -13.22 13.70
C LYS A 291 -11.09 -13.14 15.18
N ASP A 292 -11.54 -14.24 15.77
CA ASP A 292 -12.11 -14.27 17.11
C ASP A 292 -11.18 -14.95 18.14
N ASN A 293 -9.97 -15.42 17.76
CA ASN A 293 -9.13 -16.23 18.65
C ASN A 293 -7.65 -15.85 18.72
N TYR A 294 -7.24 -14.72 18.14
CA TYR A 294 -5.92 -14.14 18.39
C TYR A 294 -6.05 -12.91 19.29
N SER A 295 -4.93 -12.48 19.81
CA SER A 295 -4.80 -11.34 20.71
C SER A 295 -3.70 -10.40 20.21
N GLU A 296 -3.64 -9.20 20.75
CA GLU A 296 -2.57 -8.25 20.46
C GLU A 296 -1.17 -8.87 20.61
N THR A 297 -0.95 -9.73 21.63
CA THR A 297 0.34 -10.40 21.82
C THR A 297 0.75 -11.33 20.68
N ASP A 298 -0.16 -11.72 19.80
CA ASP A 298 0.15 -12.57 18.66
C ASP A 298 0.70 -11.78 17.45
N PHE A 299 0.52 -10.44 17.41
CA PHE A 299 0.92 -9.63 16.27
C PHE A 299 1.69 -8.34 16.62
N ALA A 300 1.46 -7.73 17.77
CA ALA A 300 2.00 -6.42 18.08
C ALA A 300 3.53 -6.41 18.23
N ILE A 301 4.13 -5.31 17.85
CA ILE A 301 5.55 -5.00 18.06
C ILE A 301 5.73 -4.20 19.34
N SER A 302 6.76 -4.50 20.10
CA SER A 302 7.04 -3.87 21.38
C SER A 302 8.54 -3.71 21.59
N ASN A 303 8.95 -2.77 22.46
CA ASN A 303 10.33 -2.64 22.94
C ASN A 303 10.45 -2.80 24.46
N VAL A 304 9.40 -3.28 25.11
CA VAL A 304 9.35 -3.52 26.58
C VAL A 304 9.37 -5.02 26.83
N GLY A 305 10.45 -5.51 27.44
CA GLY A 305 10.59 -6.91 27.81
C GLY A 305 9.72 -7.30 29.01
N GLU A 306 9.62 -8.62 29.31
CA GLU A 306 8.80 -9.18 30.39
C GLU A 306 9.10 -8.58 31.78
N ASN A 307 10.33 -8.13 32.03
CA ASN A 307 10.76 -7.51 33.28
C ASN A 307 10.61 -5.98 33.27
N GLY A 308 9.98 -5.38 32.26
CA GLY A 308 9.81 -3.94 32.09
C GLY A 308 11.07 -3.19 31.63
N ALA A 309 12.12 -3.88 31.22
CA ALA A 309 13.31 -3.23 30.66
C ALA A 309 13.14 -2.94 29.19
N ILE A 310 13.78 -1.87 28.69
CA ILE A 310 13.93 -1.59 27.25
C ILE A 310 14.71 -2.74 26.62
N VAL A 311 14.17 -3.27 25.54
CA VAL A 311 14.78 -4.31 24.71
C VAL A 311 14.70 -3.90 23.24
N PRO A 312 15.51 -4.46 22.34
CA PRO A 312 15.31 -4.25 20.91
C PRO A 312 13.88 -4.58 20.50
N VAL A 313 13.32 -3.82 19.56
CA VAL A 313 11.95 -4.04 19.07
C VAL A 313 11.78 -5.50 18.66
N TYR A 314 10.71 -6.12 19.11
CA TYR A 314 10.39 -7.51 18.86
C TYR A 314 8.90 -7.69 18.54
N SER A 315 8.56 -8.82 17.92
CA SER A 315 7.21 -9.39 17.88
C SER A 315 7.26 -10.83 18.38
N ASN A 316 6.11 -11.36 18.73
CA ASN A 316 6.02 -12.78 19.11
C ASN A 316 5.83 -13.70 17.90
N ILE A 317 5.67 -13.15 16.71
CA ILE A 317 5.54 -13.93 15.47
C ILE A 317 6.83 -14.72 15.24
N GLN A 318 6.70 -16.04 15.10
CA GLN A 318 7.81 -16.93 14.82
C GLN A 318 7.65 -17.59 13.46
N LEU A 319 8.48 -17.17 12.50
CA LEU A 319 8.50 -17.78 11.19
C LEU A 319 8.98 -19.23 11.25
N THR A 320 8.35 -20.12 10.51
CA THR A 320 8.75 -21.54 10.43
C THR A 320 10.03 -21.76 9.62
N LYS A 321 10.42 -20.78 8.81
CA LYS A 321 11.63 -20.73 7.99
C LYS A 321 12.05 -19.28 7.74
N LYS A 322 13.27 -19.06 7.28
CA LYS A 322 13.64 -17.76 6.74
C LYS A 322 12.84 -17.46 5.46
N PHE A 323 12.41 -16.21 5.30
CA PHE A 323 11.63 -15.76 4.16
C PHE A 323 12.53 -15.48 2.95
N SER A 324 12.12 -15.97 1.81
CA SER A 324 12.53 -15.46 0.50
C SER A 324 11.63 -14.28 0.07
N VAL A 325 12.01 -13.57 -0.98
CA VAL A 325 11.14 -12.56 -1.58
C VAL A 325 9.84 -13.18 -2.11
N GLU A 326 9.91 -14.43 -2.59
CA GLU A 326 8.74 -15.17 -3.06
C GLU A 326 7.76 -15.47 -1.91
N ASP A 327 8.25 -15.73 -0.69
CA ASP A 327 7.39 -15.89 0.48
C ASP A 327 6.63 -14.59 0.81
N SER A 328 7.29 -13.43 0.71
CA SER A 328 6.65 -12.14 0.90
C SER A 328 5.61 -11.86 -0.21
N ILE A 329 5.89 -12.20 -1.46
CA ILE A 329 4.93 -12.15 -2.56
C ILE A 329 3.73 -13.05 -2.28
N HIS A 330 3.96 -14.30 -1.86
CA HIS A 330 2.90 -15.24 -1.52
C HIS A 330 2.05 -14.79 -0.31
N PHE A 331 2.65 -14.07 0.65
CA PHE A 331 1.89 -13.44 1.73
C PHE A 331 0.82 -12.50 1.17
N PHE A 332 1.20 -11.60 0.25
CA PHE A 332 0.26 -10.68 -0.40
C PHE A 332 -0.76 -11.40 -1.30
N GLN A 333 -0.43 -12.57 -1.83
CA GLN A 333 -1.34 -13.41 -2.63
C GLN A 333 -2.28 -14.29 -1.79
N THR A 334 -2.17 -14.28 -0.45
CA THR A 334 -3.00 -15.07 0.46
C THR A 334 -4.37 -14.43 0.64
N GLU A 335 -5.45 -15.17 0.30
CA GLU A 335 -6.80 -14.67 0.49
C GLU A 335 -7.19 -14.70 1.99
N PRO A 336 -7.83 -13.64 2.53
CA PRO A 336 -8.40 -12.47 1.89
C PRO A 336 -7.47 -11.22 1.87
N ILE A 337 -6.16 -11.34 2.05
CA ILE A 337 -5.20 -10.25 1.89
C ILE A 337 -5.16 -9.87 0.41
N GLY A 338 -4.76 -10.82 -0.46
CA GLY A 338 -4.91 -10.70 -1.90
C GLY A 338 -6.35 -10.94 -2.32
N LYS A 339 -6.93 -10.06 -3.11
CA LYS A 339 -8.32 -10.15 -3.59
C LYS A 339 -8.59 -9.17 -4.73
N THR A 340 -9.72 -9.36 -5.41
CA THR A 340 -10.31 -8.33 -6.28
C THR A 340 -10.67 -7.10 -5.45
N GLY A 341 -10.19 -5.95 -5.85
CA GLY A 341 -10.30 -4.70 -5.08
C GLY A 341 -8.97 -4.21 -4.52
N ASN A 342 -7.92 -5.03 -4.58
CA ASN A 342 -6.56 -4.52 -4.51
C ASN A 342 -6.30 -3.65 -5.75
N VAL A 343 -5.60 -2.56 -5.60
CA VAL A 343 -5.35 -1.64 -6.72
C VAL A 343 -3.86 -1.53 -7.05
N GLU A 344 -2.99 -1.63 -6.05
CA GLU A 344 -1.56 -1.79 -6.24
C GLU A 344 -0.94 -2.57 -5.08
N THR A 345 0.23 -3.15 -5.32
CA THR A 345 1.07 -3.76 -4.30
C THR A 345 2.52 -3.48 -4.59
N HIS A 346 3.22 -3.03 -3.57
CA HIS A 346 4.65 -2.84 -3.62
C HIS A 346 5.35 -3.60 -2.49
N LEU A 347 6.55 -4.07 -2.79
CA LEU A 347 7.45 -4.70 -1.83
C LEU A 347 8.85 -4.13 -2.06
N PHE A 348 9.44 -3.54 -1.04
CA PHE A 348 10.83 -3.14 -1.03
C PHE A 348 11.68 -4.28 -0.47
N GLN A 349 12.74 -4.62 -1.18
CA GLN A 349 13.78 -5.56 -0.74
C GLN A 349 15.09 -4.77 -0.64
N VAL A 350 15.65 -4.68 0.57
CA VAL A 350 16.74 -3.75 0.90
C VAL A 350 17.94 -4.49 1.47
N SER A 351 19.08 -4.37 0.80
CA SER A 351 20.37 -4.83 1.33
C SER A 351 21.01 -3.70 2.15
N ALA A 352 21.33 -3.97 3.41
CA ALA A 352 22.04 -3.00 4.26
C ALA A 352 23.50 -2.78 3.83
N THR A 353 24.00 -3.52 2.87
CA THR A 353 25.40 -3.47 2.39
C THR A 353 25.46 -3.41 0.87
N GLY A 354 26.56 -2.90 0.35
CA GLY A 354 26.83 -2.86 -1.10
C GLY A 354 26.51 -1.52 -1.74
N ASP A 355 26.50 -1.54 -3.07
CA ASP A 355 26.26 -0.36 -3.91
C ASP A 355 24.79 0.05 -3.84
N LEU A 356 24.50 1.28 -3.43
CA LEU A 356 23.15 1.83 -3.36
C LEU A 356 22.39 1.67 -4.69
N ASN A 357 23.07 1.71 -5.81
CA ASN A 357 22.46 1.49 -7.13
C ASN A 357 21.70 0.17 -7.26
N THR A 358 22.09 -0.86 -6.49
CA THR A 358 21.52 -2.21 -6.54
C THR A 358 21.07 -2.73 -5.17
N ALA A 359 21.24 -1.92 -4.11
CA ALA A 359 20.87 -2.32 -2.75
C ALA A 359 19.34 -2.35 -2.53
N ILE A 360 18.60 -1.59 -3.32
CA ILE A 360 17.13 -1.48 -3.21
C ILE A 360 16.50 -2.09 -4.46
N THR A 361 15.57 -3.01 -4.27
CA THR A 361 14.69 -3.52 -5.32
C THR A 361 13.25 -3.23 -4.94
N GLU A 362 12.52 -2.60 -5.85
CA GLU A 362 11.08 -2.40 -5.78
C GLU A 362 10.38 -3.48 -6.59
N TRP A 363 9.58 -4.31 -5.95
CA TRP A 363 8.68 -5.26 -6.58
C TRP A 363 7.31 -4.62 -6.71
N THR A 364 6.73 -4.63 -7.91
CA THR A 364 5.49 -3.93 -8.22
C THR A 364 4.48 -4.87 -8.84
N ALA A 365 3.25 -4.83 -8.34
CA ALA A 365 2.08 -5.47 -8.93
C ALA A 365 0.91 -4.49 -8.90
N PHE A 366 -0.01 -4.59 -9.86
CA PHE A 366 -1.24 -3.80 -9.91
C PHE A 366 -2.45 -4.71 -9.94
N ASP A 367 -3.54 -4.30 -9.29
CA ASP A 367 -4.79 -5.03 -9.19
C ASP A 367 -4.64 -6.33 -8.38
N ASP A 368 -5.57 -7.24 -8.48
CA ASP A 368 -5.70 -8.50 -7.72
C ASP A 368 -4.42 -9.35 -7.69
N ASP A 369 -3.81 -9.46 -6.52
CA ASP A 369 -2.54 -10.17 -6.36
C ASP A 369 -2.67 -11.69 -6.47
N VAL A 370 -3.84 -12.27 -6.23
CA VAL A 370 -4.06 -13.72 -6.34
C VAL A 370 -3.75 -14.23 -7.74
N TYR A 371 -3.93 -13.37 -8.75
CA TYR A 371 -3.70 -13.67 -10.16
C TYR A 371 -2.66 -12.74 -10.77
N ASN A 372 -1.57 -12.46 -10.07
CA ASN A 372 -0.56 -11.50 -10.51
C ASN A 372 0.86 -12.07 -10.48
N ALA A 373 1.79 -11.33 -11.09
CA ALA A 373 3.23 -11.52 -10.97
C ALA A 373 3.89 -10.18 -10.68
N PHE A 374 4.75 -10.15 -9.69
CA PHE A 374 5.47 -8.97 -9.24
C PHE A 374 6.71 -8.75 -10.09
N VAL A 375 6.91 -7.52 -10.56
CA VAL A 375 8.03 -7.13 -11.42
C VAL A 375 9.06 -6.33 -10.63
N PRO A 376 10.35 -6.72 -10.65
CA PRO A 376 11.39 -6.00 -9.93
C PRO A 376 11.93 -4.81 -10.71
N TYR A 377 12.20 -3.72 -10.00
CA TYR A 377 12.89 -2.53 -10.48
C TYR A 377 14.03 -2.16 -9.54
N TYR A 378 15.15 -1.70 -10.08
CA TYR A 378 16.19 -1.00 -9.31
C TYR A 378 15.93 0.51 -9.38
N PRO A 379 15.31 1.13 -8.38
CA PRO A 379 14.85 2.54 -8.47
C PRO A 379 15.99 3.52 -8.71
N MET A 380 17.18 3.21 -8.20
CA MET A 380 18.38 4.03 -8.38
C MET A 380 18.94 3.98 -9.80
N LEU A 381 18.70 2.89 -10.54
CA LEU A 381 19.18 2.70 -11.92
C LEU A 381 18.09 2.92 -12.96
N THR A 382 16.82 2.73 -12.60
CA THR A 382 15.70 2.84 -13.52
C THR A 382 15.55 4.28 -14.02
N THR A 383 15.70 4.50 -15.31
CA THR A 383 15.57 5.82 -15.94
C THR A 383 14.20 6.07 -16.53
N ASP A 384 13.43 5.01 -16.79
CA ASP A 384 12.06 5.06 -17.30
C ASP A 384 11.31 3.77 -16.93
N THR A 385 9.99 3.86 -16.76
CA THR A 385 9.11 2.70 -16.55
C THR A 385 8.53 2.23 -17.87
N ALA A 386 7.95 1.01 -17.90
CA ALA A 386 7.34 0.48 -19.11
C ALA A 386 6.20 1.40 -19.61
N ASP A 387 6.10 1.58 -20.93
CA ASP A 387 5.11 2.49 -21.52
C ASP A 387 3.67 2.16 -21.09
N VAL A 388 3.35 0.88 -20.96
CA VAL A 388 2.02 0.41 -20.52
C VAL A 388 1.64 0.83 -19.08
N TYR A 389 2.62 1.23 -18.26
CA TYR A 389 2.39 1.78 -16.92
C TYR A 389 2.12 3.28 -16.90
N LYS A 390 2.31 3.97 -18.01
CA LYS A 390 2.19 5.44 -18.12
C LYS A 390 0.94 5.89 -18.88
N VAL A 391 0.14 4.95 -19.35
CA VAL A 391 -1.03 5.24 -20.18
C VAL A 391 -2.25 5.45 -19.30
N SER A 392 -2.83 6.64 -19.40
CA SER A 392 -4.14 6.94 -18.84
C SER A 392 -5.24 6.33 -19.71
N VAL A 393 -6.17 5.64 -19.09
CA VAL A 393 -7.36 5.07 -19.75
C VAL A 393 -8.63 5.57 -19.09
N HIS A 394 -9.73 5.60 -19.84
CA HIS A 394 -11.02 5.95 -19.28
C HIS A 394 -11.46 4.93 -18.23
N LYS A 395 -12.21 5.41 -17.22
CA LYS A 395 -12.75 4.54 -16.17
C LYS A 395 -13.89 3.67 -16.71
N VAL A 396 -14.10 2.52 -16.05
CA VAL A 396 -15.30 1.71 -16.28
C VAL A 396 -16.55 2.54 -15.98
N THR A 397 -17.58 2.37 -16.83
CA THR A 397 -18.86 3.07 -16.65
C THR A 397 -19.79 2.21 -15.80
N ARG A 398 -20.21 2.75 -14.65
CA ARG A 398 -21.19 2.11 -13.77
C ARG A 398 -22.61 2.39 -14.23
N SER A 399 -23.48 1.37 -14.16
CA SER A 399 -24.92 1.47 -14.41
C SER A 399 -25.69 0.59 -13.42
N ASP A 400 -26.90 1.00 -13.05
CA ASP A 400 -27.86 0.17 -12.31
C ASP A 400 -28.71 -0.69 -13.26
N GLU A 401 -28.64 -0.44 -14.57
CA GLU A 401 -29.32 -1.21 -15.61
C GLU A 401 -28.32 -2.05 -16.38
N GLN A 402 -28.73 -3.29 -16.78
CA GLN A 402 -27.90 -4.18 -17.54
C GLN A 402 -27.54 -3.59 -18.91
N PRO A 403 -26.27 -3.45 -19.27
CA PRO A 403 -25.84 -3.00 -20.58
C PRO A 403 -26.31 -3.95 -21.70
N THR A 404 -26.73 -3.39 -22.82
CA THR A 404 -27.16 -4.12 -24.00
C THR A 404 -26.03 -4.38 -25.00
N GLU A 405 -24.93 -3.61 -24.88
CA GLU A 405 -23.76 -3.65 -25.76
C GLU A 405 -22.46 -3.66 -24.95
N GLY A 406 -21.35 -4.04 -25.58
CA GLY A 406 -20.02 -4.04 -24.97
C GLY A 406 -19.72 -5.25 -24.08
N VAL A 407 -18.58 -5.19 -23.44
CA VAL A 407 -18.15 -6.17 -22.41
C VAL A 407 -18.45 -5.57 -21.04
N TRP A 408 -19.21 -6.31 -20.25
CA TRP A 408 -19.60 -5.85 -18.93
C TRP A 408 -19.52 -6.97 -17.89
N TYR A 409 -19.45 -6.59 -16.64
CA TYR A 409 -19.61 -7.49 -15.49
C TYR A 409 -20.64 -6.95 -14.50
N GLN A 410 -21.12 -7.80 -13.60
CA GLN A 410 -22.02 -7.43 -12.53
C GLN A 410 -21.34 -7.76 -11.20
N ASP A 411 -21.17 -6.76 -10.33
CA ASP A 411 -20.56 -6.96 -9.02
C ASP A 411 -21.49 -7.69 -8.04
N ALA A 412 -20.97 -8.02 -6.85
CA ALA A 412 -21.73 -8.71 -5.80
C ALA A 412 -22.92 -7.89 -5.26
N LYS A 413 -22.95 -6.56 -5.49
CA LYS A 413 -24.06 -5.66 -5.12
C LYS A 413 -25.10 -5.53 -6.23
N GLY A 414 -24.92 -6.22 -7.37
CA GLY A 414 -25.84 -6.21 -8.50
C GLY A 414 -25.66 -5.04 -9.46
N ARG A 415 -24.59 -4.25 -9.32
CA ARG A 415 -24.28 -3.09 -10.19
C ARG A 415 -23.54 -3.58 -11.42
N TYR A 416 -23.81 -2.94 -12.56
CA TYR A 416 -23.18 -3.27 -13.83
C TYR A 416 -22.04 -2.29 -14.14
N TYR A 417 -20.99 -2.80 -14.76
CA TYR A 417 -19.82 -2.03 -15.19
C TYR A 417 -19.45 -2.41 -16.61
N THR A 418 -19.24 -1.39 -17.45
CA THR A 418 -18.84 -1.55 -18.86
C THR A 418 -17.42 -1.00 -19.03
N TYR A 419 -16.56 -1.76 -19.69
CA TYR A 419 -15.19 -1.31 -19.99
C TYR A 419 -15.19 -0.24 -21.08
N PRO A 420 -14.35 0.80 -20.97
CA PRO A 420 -14.11 1.75 -22.06
C PRO A 420 -13.37 1.06 -23.22
N ASP A 421 -13.38 1.67 -24.41
CA ASP A 421 -12.75 1.09 -25.60
C ASP A 421 -11.22 1.02 -25.49
N ASP A 422 -10.60 1.88 -24.67
CA ASP A 422 -9.16 2.02 -24.48
C ASP A 422 -8.58 1.20 -23.31
N TRP A 423 -9.39 0.38 -22.62
CA TRP A 423 -8.93 -0.37 -21.45
C TRP A 423 -7.70 -1.26 -21.73
N THR A 424 -7.52 -1.71 -22.98
CA THR A 424 -6.35 -2.53 -23.36
C THR A 424 -5.06 -1.73 -23.52
N ASP A 425 -5.09 -0.41 -23.48
CA ASP A 425 -3.91 0.40 -23.74
C ASP A 425 -3.03 0.55 -22.49
N SER A 426 -3.59 0.32 -21.28
CA SER A 426 -2.85 0.39 -20.03
C SER A 426 -2.61 -0.98 -19.39
N PHE A 427 -1.55 -1.06 -18.58
CA PHE A 427 -1.28 -2.24 -17.77
C PHE A 427 -2.40 -2.49 -16.76
N TYR A 428 -2.81 -1.44 -16.05
CA TYR A 428 -3.88 -1.53 -15.05
C TYR A 428 -5.20 -1.98 -15.67
N GLY A 429 -5.64 -1.37 -16.76
CA GLY A 429 -6.90 -1.73 -17.40
C GLY A 429 -6.97 -3.20 -17.83
N VAL A 430 -5.85 -3.76 -18.34
CA VAL A 430 -5.77 -5.18 -18.70
C VAL A 430 -5.81 -6.08 -17.46
N ARG A 431 -5.19 -5.66 -16.36
CA ARG A 431 -5.22 -6.38 -15.08
C ARG A 431 -6.63 -6.39 -14.49
N ASP A 432 -7.24 -5.21 -14.36
CA ASP A 432 -8.60 -5.02 -13.87
C ASP A 432 -9.62 -5.84 -14.65
N ALA A 433 -9.53 -5.83 -15.97
CA ALA A 433 -10.42 -6.64 -16.81
C ALA A 433 -10.28 -8.15 -16.54
N LEU A 434 -9.06 -8.66 -16.33
CA LEU A 434 -8.86 -10.08 -15.99
C LEU A 434 -9.36 -10.41 -14.59
N SER A 435 -9.07 -9.59 -13.59
CA SER A 435 -9.53 -9.74 -12.22
C SER A 435 -11.05 -9.81 -12.15
N ASN A 436 -11.73 -8.85 -12.77
CA ASN A 436 -13.18 -8.80 -12.83
C ASN A 436 -13.77 -10.00 -13.59
N LEU A 437 -13.15 -10.44 -14.69
CA LEU A 437 -13.56 -11.64 -15.42
C LEU A 437 -13.46 -12.89 -14.54
N LEU A 438 -12.38 -13.03 -13.78
CA LEU A 438 -12.17 -14.18 -12.90
C LEU A 438 -13.14 -14.18 -11.71
N THR A 439 -13.49 -13.02 -11.19
CA THR A 439 -14.32 -12.86 -9.99
C THR A 439 -15.80 -12.82 -10.34
N TYR A 440 -16.19 -11.95 -11.25
CA TYR A 440 -17.59 -11.66 -11.56
C TYR A 440 -18.07 -12.28 -12.88
N GLY A 441 -17.14 -12.74 -13.72
CA GLY A 441 -17.47 -13.24 -15.05
C GLY A 441 -17.61 -12.12 -16.08
N SER A 442 -18.22 -12.43 -17.23
CA SER A 442 -18.46 -11.49 -18.32
C SER A 442 -19.82 -11.74 -18.95
N ASN A 443 -20.58 -10.68 -19.21
CA ASN A 443 -21.89 -10.71 -19.87
C ASN A 443 -22.83 -11.77 -19.24
N GLY A 444 -22.86 -11.84 -17.89
CA GLY A 444 -23.66 -12.78 -17.11
C GLY A 444 -23.13 -14.23 -17.05
N ASN A 445 -21.97 -14.50 -17.64
CA ASN A 445 -21.39 -15.84 -17.68
C ASN A 445 -20.15 -15.97 -16.80
N GLN A 446 -20.15 -16.96 -15.90
CA GLN A 446 -19.09 -17.16 -14.90
C GLN A 446 -17.89 -17.96 -15.44
N VAL A 447 -16.69 -17.62 -14.99
CA VAL A 447 -15.49 -18.45 -15.15
C VAL A 447 -15.58 -19.65 -14.20
N THR A 448 -15.21 -20.85 -14.67
CA THR A 448 -15.26 -22.05 -13.84
C THR A 448 -14.16 -22.07 -12.77
N ALA A 449 -14.38 -22.75 -11.65
CA ALA A 449 -13.35 -22.98 -10.64
C ALA A 449 -12.08 -23.63 -11.21
N LYS A 450 -12.24 -24.56 -12.19
CA LYS A 450 -11.11 -25.16 -12.91
C LYS A 450 -10.29 -24.14 -13.69
N ASP A 451 -10.96 -23.21 -14.37
CA ASP A 451 -10.27 -22.18 -15.15
C ASP A 451 -9.59 -21.14 -14.23
N ARG A 452 -10.21 -20.79 -13.09
CA ARG A 452 -9.57 -19.97 -12.05
C ARG A 452 -8.31 -20.61 -11.48
N ALA A 453 -8.38 -21.89 -11.10
CA ALA A 453 -7.20 -22.62 -10.62
C ALA A 453 -6.07 -22.68 -11.67
N ALA A 454 -6.44 -22.88 -12.94
CA ALA A 454 -5.47 -22.86 -14.04
C ALA A 454 -4.85 -21.46 -14.26
N ALA A 455 -5.61 -20.38 -14.07
CA ALA A 455 -5.10 -19.01 -14.12
C ALA A 455 -4.09 -18.79 -12.98
N LYS A 456 -4.46 -19.13 -11.74
CA LYS A 456 -3.55 -19.02 -10.57
C LYS A 456 -2.25 -19.78 -10.80
N ALA A 457 -2.30 -21.02 -11.27
CA ALA A 457 -1.10 -21.81 -11.59
C ALA A 457 -0.25 -21.17 -12.71
N SER A 458 -0.90 -20.52 -13.70
CA SER A 458 -0.16 -19.84 -14.77
C SER A 458 0.59 -18.60 -14.26
N TYR A 459 0.04 -17.86 -13.29
CA TYR A 459 0.73 -16.72 -12.68
C TYR A 459 1.85 -17.16 -11.75
N ALA A 460 1.67 -18.26 -11.00
CA ALA A 460 2.77 -18.84 -10.23
C ALA A 460 3.95 -19.24 -11.14
N ALA A 461 3.68 -19.83 -12.32
CA ALA A 461 4.72 -20.12 -13.29
C ALA A 461 5.35 -18.87 -13.88
N LEU A 462 4.54 -17.83 -14.19
CA LEU A 462 5.05 -16.55 -14.66
C LEU A 462 5.95 -15.87 -13.63
N GLN A 463 5.61 -15.94 -12.33
CA GLN A 463 6.48 -15.40 -11.27
C GLN A 463 7.86 -16.09 -11.27
N GLN A 464 7.91 -17.42 -11.46
CA GLN A 464 9.19 -18.13 -11.57
C GLN A 464 10.00 -17.68 -12.79
N GLU A 465 9.35 -17.41 -13.93
CA GLU A 465 10.03 -16.82 -15.10
C GLU A 465 10.57 -15.42 -14.78
N ILE A 466 9.79 -14.57 -14.10
CA ILE A 466 10.24 -13.24 -13.67
C ILE A 466 11.43 -13.34 -12.70
N MET A 467 11.45 -14.31 -11.77
CA MET A 467 12.58 -14.54 -10.88
C MET A 467 13.86 -14.92 -11.65
N ALA A 468 13.73 -15.72 -12.70
CA ALA A 468 14.86 -16.07 -13.58
C ALA A 468 15.35 -14.84 -14.38
N ASP A 469 14.43 -14.08 -14.98
CA ASP A 469 14.75 -12.84 -15.71
C ASP A 469 15.40 -11.80 -14.77
N TYR A 470 14.99 -11.75 -13.50
CA TYR A 470 15.61 -10.89 -12.48
C TYR A 470 17.05 -11.33 -12.17
N ALA A 471 17.31 -12.62 -12.08
CA ALA A 471 18.67 -13.13 -11.92
C ALA A 471 19.57 -12.74 -13.10
N ASP A 472 19.05 -12.82 -14.34
CA ASP A 472 19.74 -12.35 -15.54
C ASP A 472 19.96 -10.83 -15.53
N MET A 473 18.98 -10.04 -15.09
CA MET A 473 19.12 -8.59 -14.90
C MET A 473 20.25 -8.27 -13.92
N LYS A 474 20.30 -8.94 -12.76
CA LYS A 474 21.38 -8.76 -11.78
C LYS A 474 22.75 -9.00 -12.40
N ALA A 475 22.90 -10.09 -13.16
CA ALA A 475 24.15 -10.41 -13.84
C ALA A 475 24.52 -9.37 -14.90
N ALA A 476 23.55 -8.92 -15.70
CA ALA A 476 23.77 -7.89 -16.73
C ALA A 476 24.19 -6.54 -16.12
N VAL A 477 23.52 -6.09 -15.05
CA VAL A 477 23.86 -4.86 -14.34
C VAL A 477 25.25 -4.95 -13.69
N ALA A 478 25.59 -6.09 -13.09
CA ALA A 478 26.92 -6.29 -12.50
C ALA A 478 28.05 -6.29 -13.54
N ALA A 479 27.79 -6.76 -14.76
CA ALA A 479 28.76 -6.77 -15.85
C ALA A 479 28.87 -5.44 -16.61
N ALA A 480 27.90 -4.54 -16.45
CA ALA A 480 27.83 -3.28 -17.19
C ALA A 480 28.76 -2.20 -16.58
N ASP A 481 29.38 -1.41 -17.45
CA ASP A 481 30.17 -0.20 -17.13
C ASP A 481 30.17 0.70 -18.39
N PRO A 482 29.92 1.99 -18.29
CA PRO A 482 29.75 2.85 -17.11
C PRO A 482 28.31 2.82 -16.53
N LEU A 483 27.99 3.80 -15.64
CA LEU A 483 26.70 3.91 -14.98
C LEU A 483 25.51 3.89 -15.96
N GLU A 484 25.62 4.59 -17.09
CA GLU A 484 24.58 4.66 -18.12
C GLU A 484 24.28 3.26 -18.72
N ALA A 485 25.30 2.39 -18.81
CA ALA A 485 25.10 1.01 -19.26
C ALA A 485 24.37 0.17 -18.19
N LYS A 486 24.66 0.39 -16.90
CA LYS A 486 23.92 -0.24 -15.78
C LYS A 486 22.45 0.20 -15.78
N GLN A 487 22.22 1.51 -15.94
CA GLN A 487 20.87 2.08 -16.05
C GLN A 487 20.09 1.48 -17.23
N ALA A 488 20.73 1.40 -18.40
CA ALA A 488 20.10 0.79 -19.58
C ALA A 488 19.80 -0.71 -19.35
N ALA A 489 20.71 -1.46 -18.74
CA ALA A 489 20.51 -2.88 -18.45
C ALA A 489 19.35 -3.10 -17.47
N ALA A 490 19.30 -2.35 -16.38
CA ALA A 490 18.21 -2.43 -15.39
C ALA A 490 16.86 -2.02 -15.99
N THR A 491 16.79 -0.83 -16.60
CA THR A 491 15.56 -0.28 -17.18
C THR A 491 14.97 -1.19 -18.25
N ASN A 492 15.81 -1.65 -19.20
CA ASN A 492 15.33 -2.49 -20.29
C ASN A 492 14.84 -3.86 -19.79
N ALA A 493 15.53 -4.46 -18.81
CA ALA A 493 15.13 -5.75 -18.27
C ALA A 493 13.80 -5.64 -17.49
N SER A 494 13.66 -4.67 -16.61
CA SER A 494 12.42 -4.46 -15.84
C SER A 494 11.24 -4.15 -16.78
N ASN A 495 11.43 -3.30 -17.77
CA ASN A 495 10.38 -2.97 -18.75
C ASN A 495 10.00 -4.18 -19.62
N ALA A 496 10.96 -5.04 -19.98
CA ALA A 496 10.69 -6.29 -20.69
C ALA A 496 9.87 -7.28 -19.82
N MET A 497 10.18 -7.40 -18.52
CA MET A 497 9.39 -8.20 -17.58
C MET A 497 7.96 -7.65 -17.43
N SER A 498 7.80 -6.34 -17.31
CA SER A 498 6.48 -5.69 -17.26
C SER A 498 5.66 -5.97 -18.52
N GLN A 499 6.28 -5.85 -19.70
CA GLN A 499 5.62 -6.17 -20.97
C GLN A 499 5.26 -7.66 -21.07
N LYS A 500 6.08 -8.56 -20.50
CA LYS A 500 5.78 -10.00 -20.42
C LYS A 500 4.52 -10.25 -19.58
N VAL A 501 4.40 -9.62 -18.40
CA VAL A 501 3.21 -9.73 -17.53
C VAL A 501 1.99 -9.19 -18.24
N TYR A 502 2.06 -7.98 -18.82
CA TYR A 502 0.97 -7.39 -19.60
C TYR A 502 0.49 -8.31 -20.72
N ASN A 503 1.38 -8.78 -21.57
CA ASN A 503 1.04 -9.66 -22.71
C ASN A 503 0.41 -10.99 -22.25
N THR A 504 0.92 -11.55 -21.14
CA THR A 504 0.38 -12.80 -20.57
C THR A 504 -1.01 -12.59 -20.04
N THR A 505 -1.26 -11.47 -19.36
CA THR A 505 -2.57 -11.07 -18.83
C THR A 505 -3.59 -10.88 -19.93
N LEU A 506 -3.28 -10.09 -20.96
CA LEU A 506 -4.18 -9.85 -22.11
C LEU A 506 -4.52 -11.15 -22.85
N LYS A 507 -3.51 -12.01 -23.05
CA LYS A 507 -3.72 -13.32 -23.67
C LYS A 507 -4.62 -14.22 -22.83
N MET A 508 -4.44 -14.20 -21.50
CA MET A 508 -5.27 -14.98 -20.57
C MET A 508 -6.71 -14.47 -20.55
N TYR A 509 -6.91 -13.17 -20.47
CA TYR A 509 -8.22 -12.53 -20.55
C TYR A 509 -8.97 -12.98 -21.84
N ASN A 510 -8.37 -12.80 -23.00
CA ASN A 510 -8.97 -13.15 -24.28
C ASN A 510 -9.35 -14.66 -24.35
N LYS A 511 -8.46 -15.52 -23.84
CA LYS A 511 -8.71 -16.98 -23.80
C LYS A 511 -9.88 -17.35 -22.89
N LEU A 512 -9.95 -16.76 -21.70
CA LEU A 512 -10.99 -17.05 -20.70
C LEU A 512 -12.34 -16.48 -21.15
N GLN A 513 -12.37 -15.26 -21.69
CA GLN A 513 -13.57 -14.64 -22.22
C GLN A 513 -14.16 -15.47 -23.36
N ALA A 514 -13.34 -15.90 -24.34
CA ALA A 514 -13.79 -16.76 -25.43
C ALA A 514 -14.35 -18.09 -24.95
N LYS A 515 -13.71 -18.73 -23.95
CA LYS A 515 -14.22 -19.96 -23.34
C LYS A 515 -15.56 -19.76 -22.64
N THR A 516 -15.72 -18.65 -21.93
CA THR A 516 -16.92 -18.32 -21.18
C THR A 516 -18.09 -18.07 -22.13
N ALA A 517 -17.86 -17.30 -23.19
CA ALA A 517 -18.85 -17.05 -24.24
C ALA A 517 -19.27 -18.35 -24.99
N ALA A 518 -18.31 -19.21 -25.33
CA ALA A 518 -18.60 -20.49 -25.99
C ALA A 518 -19.48 -21.42 -25.12
N ARG A 519 -19.24 -21.47 -23.80
CA ARG A 519 -20.08 -22.25 -22.87
C ARG A 519 -21.51 -21.72 -22.81
N ALA A 520 -21.67 -20.39 -22.76
CA ALA A 520 -22.98 -19.75 -22.76
C ALA A 520 -23.77 -20.09 -24.03
N TRP A 521 -23.12 -20.04 -25.20
CA TRP A 521 -23.76 -20.42 -26.46
C TRP A 521 -24.19 -21.88 -26.50
N VAL A 522 -23.35 -22.82 -26.05
CA VAL A 522 -23.72 -24.25 -25.97
C VAL A 522 -24.90 -24.46 -25.02
N SER A 523 -24.92 -23.79 -23.86
CA SER A 523 -26.02 -23.87 -22.92
C SER A 523 -27.35 -23.37 -23.50
N SER A 524 -27.34 -22.31 -24.28
CA SER A 524 -28.53 -21.75 -24.94
C SER A 524 -29.10 -22.66 -26.05
N LEU A 525 -28.31 -23.58 -26.59
CA LEU A 525 -28.74 -24.55 -27.58
C LEU A 525 -29.40 -25.79 -26.95
N LEU A 526 -29.21 -26.01 -25.65
CA LEU A 526 -29.73 -27.16 -24.89
C LEU A 526 -31.03 -26.83 -24.15
N HIS A 527 -31.43 -25.59 -24.14
CA HIS A 527 -32.71 -25.09 -23.61
C HIS A 527 -33.58 -24.51 -24.74
#